data_17c5db1a4446903afc010d1a3f23f5b0
#
_entry.id   17c5db1a4446903afc010d1a3f23f5b0
#
_cell.length_a   1.000
_cell.length_b   1.000
_cell.length_c   1.000
_cell.angle_alpha   90.00
_cell.angle_beta   90.00
_cell.angle_gamma   90.00
#
_symmetry.space_group_name_H-M   'P 1'
#
loop_
_entity.id
_entity.type
_entity.pdbx_description
1 polymer ?
#
loop_
_entity_poly.entity_id
_entity_poly.type
_entity_poly.pdbx_seq_one_letter_code
_entity_poly.pdbx_strand_id
1 'polypeptide(L)'
;MKHRLLLLLLFVFTASVAGWAQKSVAPSYTIKGVLLDSLTQEGEPYATIRITKKNAPEKALKMAVTGANGKFQEKLNVPAGDYVISISSIGKAPVVKEFTLKSSTKVVDLGTMLSAEANNELKGVEVVAQKPLVKVDVDKIEYNIEDDPDSKSNSILEMLRKVPLVLSLIHI
;
A
#
# COMPACT_ATOMS: atom_id res chain seq x y z
N MET A 1 -43.81 52.53 18.83
CA MET A 1 -43.49 51.93 17.50
C MET A 1 -42.04 51.41 17.41
N LYS A 2 -41.04 52.14 17.92
CA LYS A 2 -39.61 51.73 17.83
C LYS A 2 -39.31 50.35 18.43
N HIS A 3 -39.88 50.00 19.59
CA HIS A 3 -39.66 48.69 20.21
C HIS A 3 -40.26 47.51 19.45
N ARG A 4 -41.40 47.70 18.79
CA ARG A 4 -42.03 46.67 17.93
C ARG A 4 -41.19 46.37 16.68
N LEU A 5 -40.58 47.40 16.10
CA LEU A 5 -39.68 47.28 14.96
C LEU A 5 -38.39 46.55 15.36
N LEU A 6 -37.85 46.85 16.56
CA LEU A 6 -36.64 46.21 17.08
C LEU A 6 -36.89 44.72 17.36
N LEU A 7 -38.06 44.35 17.91
CA LEU A 7 -38.43 42.94 18.13
C LEU A 7 -38.60 42.17 16.81
N LEU A 8 -39.19 42.79 15.77
CA LEU A 8 -39.29 42.19 14.47
C LEU A 8 -37.92 41.95 13.83
N LEU A 9 -37.01 42.89 13.95
CA LEU A 9 -35.64 42.80 13.42
C LEU A 9 -34.84 41.69 14.15
N LEU A 10 -35.01 41.57 15.47
CA LEU A 10 -34.41 40.51 16.28
C LEU A 10 -34.97 39.13 15.89
N PHE A 11 -36.27 39.02 15.64
CA PHE A 11 -36.90 37.76 15.20
C PHE A 11 -36.44 37.30 13.83
N VAL A 12 -36.28 38.22 12.88
CA VAL A 12 -35.75 37.92 11.54
C VAL A 12 -34.29 37.47 11.61
N PHE A 13 -33.48 38.10 12.50
CA PHE A 13 -32.09 37.74 12.69
C PHE A 13 -31.92 36.35 13.32
N THR A 14 -32.77 35.98 14.31
CA THR A 14 -32.73 34.62 14.89
C THR A 14 -33.22 33.53 13.94
N ALA A 15 -34.19 33.83 13.08
CA ALA A 15 -34.68 32.90 12.08
C ALA A 15 -33.62 32.57 10.98
N SER A 16 -32.77 33.52 10.64
CA SER A 16 -31.69 33.30 9.62
C SER A 16 -30.56 32.40 10.13
N VAL A 17 -30.31 32.28 11.43
CA VAL A 17 -29.25 31.42 12.01
C VAL A 17 -29.68 29.96 12.11
N ALA A 18 -30.97 29.66 12.18
CA ALA A 18 -31.49 28.31 12.32
C ALA A 18 -31.35 27.44 11.03
N GLY A 19 -31.17 28.08 9.88
CA GLY A 19 -31.03 27.37 8.59
C GLY A 19 -29.68 26.66 8.36
N TRP A 20 -28.66 26.91 9.16
CA TRP A 20 -27.29 26.39 8.94
C TRP A 20 -26.96 25.14 9.73
N ALA A 21 -27.87 24.67 10.57
CA ALA A 21 -27.66 23.52 11.47
C ALA A 21 -28.06 22.15 10.88
N GLN A 22 -28.52 22.09 9.65
CA GLN A 22 -28.82 20.81 9.01
C GLN A 22 -27.53 20.12 8.57
N LYS A 23 -26.92 19.39 9.48
CA LYS A 23 -25.87 18.43 9.15
C LYS A 23 -26.51 17.37 8.25
N SER A 24 -26.16 17.36 6.96
CA SER A 24 -26.63 16.35 6.03
C SER A 24 -26.17 14.96 6.55
N VAL A 25 -27.13 14.18 7.02
CA VAL A 25 -26.85 12.80 7.43
C VAL A 25 -26.49 12.04 6.16
N ALA A 26 -25.24 11.62 6.05
CA ALA A 26 -24.80 10.81 4.93
C ALA A 26 -25.64 9.53 4.86
N PRO A 27 -26.09 9.12 3.67
CA PRO A 27 -26.86 7.91 3.52
C PRO A 27 -26.09 6.70 4.05
N SER A 28 -26.80 5.79 4.71
CA SER A 28 -26.24 4.56 5.25
C SER A 28 -26.41 3.42 4.23
N TYR A 29 -25.29 2.81 3.87
CA TYR A 29 -25.24 1.63 3.00
C TYR A 29 -24.81 0.41 3.78
N THR A 30 -25.32 -0.75 3.43
CA THR A 30 -24.87 -2.05 3.95
C THR A 30 -24.12 -2.78 2.84
N ILE A 31 -22.87 -3.10 3.08
CA ILE A 31 -22.02 -3.85 2.15
C ILE A 31 -21.88 -5.26 2.72
N LYS A 32 -22.16 -6.27 1.91
CA LYS A 32 -22.02 -7.67 2.30
C LYS A 32 -21.27 -8.47 1.24
N GLY A 33 -20.64 -9.55 1.66
CA GLY A 33 -19.92 -10.46 0.77
C GLY A 33 -19.36 -11.63 1.54
N VAL A 34 -18.68 -12.51 0.80
CA VAL A 34 -18.01 -13.70 1.34
C VAL A 34 -16.62 -13.79 0.74
N LEU A 35 -15.62 -14.03 1.57
CA LEU A 35 -14.25 -14.34 1.15
C LEU A 35 -14.04 -15.85 1.31
N LEU A 36 -13.69 -16.53 0.23
CA LEU A 36 -13.34 -17.94 0.23
C LEU A 36 -11.88 -18.12 -0.18
N ASP A 37 -11.25 -19.14 0.36
CA ASP A 37 -9.97 -19.61 -0.13
C ASP A 37 -10.13 -20.24 -1.53
N SER A 38 -9.29 -19.88 -2.48
CA SER A 38 -9.35 -20.39 -3.85
C SER A 38 -9.06 -21.88 -3.99
N LEU A 39 -8.29 -22.47 -3.06
CA LEU A 39 -7.89 -23.86 -3.06
C LEU A 39 -8.90 -24.75 -2.32
N THR A 40 -9.23 -24.37 -1.07
CA THR A 40 -10.08 -25.18 -0.20
C THR A 40 -11.57 -24.87 -0.39
N GLN A 41 -11.94 -23.73 -1.00
CA GLN A 41 -13.29 -23.22 -1.12
C GLN A 41 -13.98 -23.00 0.24
N GLU A 42 -13.20 -22.97 1.31
CA GLU A 42 -13.68 -22.67 2.66
C GLU A 42 -13.65 -21.16 2.93
N GLY A 43 -14.48 -20.72 3.89
CA GLY A 43 -14.52 -19.31 4.27
C GLY A 43 -13.22 -18.87 4.93
N GLU A 44 -12.60 -17.80 4.44
CA GLU A 44 -11.37 -17.21 5.00
C GLU A 44 -11.69 -16.41 6.27
N PRO A 45 -11.30 -16.89 7.46
CA PRO A 45 -11.66 -16.25 8.72
C PRO A 45 -10.73 -15.05 9.01
N TYR A 46 -11.31 -14.06 9.68
CA TYR A 46 -10.58 -12.92 10.24
C TYR A 46 -9.69 -12.13 9.26
N ALA A 47 -9.99 -12.18 7.97
CA ALA A 47 -9.33 -11.36 6.97
C ALA A 47 -9.67 -9.87 7.20
N THR A 48 -8.69 -9.01 7.08
CA THR A 48 -8.84 -7.56 7.27
C THR A 48 -9.47 -6.93 6.05
N ILE A 49 -10.58 -6.23 6.25
CA ILE A 49 -11.30 -5.48 5.23
C ILE A 49 -10.96 -4.00 5.37
N ARG A 50 -10.58 -3.36 4.28
CA ARG A 50 -10.34 -1.92 4.20
C ARG A 50 -11.20 -1.36 3.07
N ILE A 51 -12.02 -0.37 3.37
CA ILE A 51 -12.85 0.33 2.39
C ILE A 51 -12.32 1.75 2.23
N THR A 52 -12.04 2.14 0.99
CA THR A 52 -11.50 3.44 0.63
C THR A 52 -12.33 4.07 -0.49
N LYS A 53 -12.21 5.37 -0.68
CA LYS A 53 -12.76 6.04 -1.85
C LYS A 53 -11.80 5.83 -3.04
N LYS A 54 -12.32 5.58 -4.24
CA LYS A 54 -11.50 5.35 -5.44
C LYS A 54 -10.48 6.47 -5.69
N ASN A 55 -10.86 7.73 -5.41
CA ASN A 55 -10.01 8.90 -5.62
C ASN A 55 -9.09 9.23 -4.43
N ALA A 56 -9.16 8.48 -3.32
CA ALA A 56 -8.35 8.69 -2.13
C ALA A 56 -8.03 7.34 -1.46
N PRO A 57 -7.19 6.48 -2.07
CA PRO A 57 -6.90 5.14 -1.59
C PRO A 57 -6.12 5.13 -0.26
N GLU A 58 -5.39 6.19 0.05
CA GLU A 58 -4.62 6.33 1.28
C GLU A 58 -5.52 6.42 2.52
N LYS A 59 -6.71 7.01 2.40
CA LYS A 59 -7.61 7.24 3.52
C LYS A 59 -8.64 6.13 3.65
N ALA A 60 -8.49 5.26 4.64
CA ALA A 60 -9.51 4.27 4.98
C ALA A 60 -10.75 4.97 5.55
N LEU A 61 -11.91 4.68 4.98
CA LEU A 61 -13.21 5.14 5.45
C LEU A 61 -13.77 4.20 6.52
N LYS A 62 -13.53 2.90 6.34
CA LYS A 62 -13.94 1.85 7.26
C LYS A 62 -12.90 0.73 7.23
N MET A 63 -12.66 0.16 8.39
CA MET A 63 -11.93 -1.08 8.57
C MET A 63 -12.80 -2.06 9.33
N ALA A 64 -12.76 -3.33 8.95
CA ALA A 64 -13.52 -4.42 9.54
C ALA A 64 -12.76 -5.75 9.36
N VAL A 65 -13.32 -6.84 9.83
CA VAL A 65 -12.78 -8.19 9.64
C VAL A 65 -13.87 -9.15 9.20
N THR A 66 -13.51 -10.19 8.46
CA THR A 66 -14.43 -11.27 8.12
C THR A 66 -14.75 -12.12 9.35
N GLY A 67 -15.94 -12.69 9.38
CA GLY A 67 -16.32 -13.68 10.39
C GLY A 67 -15.59 -15.01 10.22
N ALA A 68 -15.79 -15.95 11.15
CA ALA A 68 -15.16 -17.27 11.13
C ALA A 68 -15.42 -18.09 9.84
N ASN A 69 -16.51 -17.80 9.15
CA ASN A 69 -16.90 -18.43 7.87
C ASN A 69 -16.68 -17.55 6.64
N GLY A 70 -15.77 -16.58 6.74
CA GLY A 70 -15.41 -15.67 5.64
C GLY A 70 -16.47 -14.65 5.26
N LYS A 71 -17.65 -14.65 5.92
CA LYS A 71 -18.73 -13.70 5.64
C LYS A 71 -18.47 -12.36 6.33
N PHE A 72 -18.89 -11.29 5.67
CA PHE A 72 -18.87 -9.96 6.25
C PHE A 72 -20.13 -9.17 5.87
N GLN A 73 -20.54 -8.28 6.78
CA GLN A 73 -21.63 -7.35 6.57
C GLN A 73 -21.33 -6.06 7.33
N GLU A 74 -21.02 -5.00 6.60
CA GLU A 74 -20.58 -3.73 7.18
C GLU A 74 -21.49 -2.58 6.79
N LYS A 75 -21.79 -1.70 7.75
CA LYS A 75 -22.51 -0.45 7.51
C LYS A 75 -21.52 0.68 7.22
N LEU A 76 -21.78 1.42 6.16
CA LEU A 76 -20.95 2.53 5.70
C LEU A 76 -21.82 3.78 5.52
N ASN A 77 -21.47 4.87 6.23
CA ASN A 77 -22.17 6.16 6.18
C ASN A 77 -21.36 7.12 5.33
N VAL A 78 -21.56 7.10 4.03
CA VAL A 78 -20.79 7.89 3.05
C VAL A 78 -21.72 8.36 1.92
N PRO A 79 -21.37 9.41 1.16
CA PRO A 79 -22.13 9.81 -0.02
C PRO A 79 -22.11 8.72 -1.11
N ALA A 80 -23.02 8.80 -2.06
CA ALA A 80 -23.00 7.98 -3.26
C ALA A 80 -21.72 8.26 -4.07
N GLY A 81 -21.15 7.24 -4.72
CA GLY A 81 -19.91 7.36 -5.50
C GLY A 81 -19.18 6.02 -5.64
N ASP A 82 -17.96 6.08 -6.15
CA ASP A 82 -17.12 4.91 -6.40
C ASP A 82 -16.15 4.65 -5.25
N TYR A 83 -16.11 3.40 -4.84
CA TYR A 83 -15.36 2.91 -3.70
C TYR A 83 -14.58 1.64 -4.07
N VAL A 84 -13.56 1.38 -3.28
CA VAL A 84 -12.71 0.19 -3.40
C VAL A 84 -12.70 -0.53 -2.07
N ILE A 85 -12.96 -1.82 -2.10
CA ILE A 85 -12.73 -2.72 -0.98
C ILE A 85 -11.45 -3.50 -1.24
N SER A 86 -10.57 -3.53 -0.25
CA SER A 86 -9.36 -4.33 -0.23
C SER A 86 -9.44 -5.28 0.96
N ILE A 87 -9.30 -6.57 0.71
CA ILE A 87 -9.33 -7.60 1.75
C ILE A 87 -7.99 -8.29 1.76
N SER A 88 -7.35 -8.33 2.93
CA SER A 88 -6.05 -8.95 3.13
C SER A 88 -6.11 -10.00 4.23
N SER A 89 -5.53 -11.16 3.98
CA SER A 89 -5.32 -12.26 4.92
C SER A 89 -3.85 -12.63 4.99
N ILE A 90 -3.42 -13.24 6.09
CA ILE A 90 -2.02 -13.62 6.29
C ILE A 90 -1.63 -14.71 5.28
N GLY A 91 -0.54 -14.50 4.56
CA GLY A 91 -0.04 -15.47 3.56
C GLY A 91 -0.83 -15.49 2.24
N LYS A 92 -1.84 -14.64 2.07
CA LYS A 92 -2.65 -14.54 0.87
C LYS A 92 -2.41 -13.22 0.13
N ALA A 93 -2.60 -13.24 -1.18
CA ALA A 93 -2.58 -12.02 -1.99
C ALA A 93 -3.80 -11.14 -1.64
N PRO A 94 -3.66 -9.81 -1.56
CA PRO A 94 -4.77 -8.93 -1.28
C PRO A 94 -5.81 -8.97 -2.42
N VAL A 95 -7.08 -9.15 -2.06
CA VAL A 95 -8.20 -9.13 -3.00
C VAL A 95 -8.76 -7.72 -3.06
N VAL A 96 -8.73 -7.10 -4.24
CA VAL A 96 -9.23 -5.74 -4.46
C VAL A 96 -10.43 -5.78 -5.39
N LYS A 97 -11.52 -5.11 -5.01
CA LYS A 97 -12.73 -5.00 -5.83
C LYS A 97 -13.28 -3.59 -5.80
N GLU A 98 -13.63 -3.07 -6.96
CA GLU A 98 -14.30 -1.78 -7.07
C GLU A 98 -15.82 -1.97 -7.01
N PHE A 99 -16.53 -1.01 -6.41
CA PHE A 99 -18.00 -1.00 -6.36
C PHE A 99 -18.52 0.42 -6.29
N THR A 100 -19.74 0.62 -6.80
CA THR A 100 -20.41 1.91 -6.84
C THR A 100 -21.62 1.93 -5.89
N LEU A 101 -21.68 2.94 -5.03
CA LEU A 101 -22.82 3.21 -4.17
C LEU A 101 -23.79 4.17 -4.86
N LYS A 102 -25.01 3.71 -5.14
CA LYS A 102 -26.08 4.53 -5.72
C LYS A 102 -27.07 4.92 -4.63
N SER A 103 -27.60 6.13 -4.69
CA SER A 103 -28.58 6.62 -3.69
C SER A 103 -29.84 5.77 -3.61
N SER A 104 -30.18 5.04 -4.66
CA SER A 104 -31.35 4.16 -4.74
C SER A 104 -31.14 2.79 -4.07
N THR A 105 -29.87 2.36 -3.89
CA THR A 105 -29.56 1.00 -3.41
C THR A 105 -28.92 1.07 -2.04
N LYS A 106 -29.63 0.66 -1.00
CA LYS A 106 -29.14 0.67 0.39
C LYS A 106 -28.25 -0.53 0.74
N VAL A 107 -28.36 -1.63 -0.01
CA VAL A 107 -27.60 -2.87 0.23
C VAL A 107 -26.82 -3.22 -1.03
N VAL A 108 -25.51 -3.34 -0.91
CA VAL A 108 -24.61 -3.75 -1.99
C VAL A 108 -24.04 -5.11 -1.64
N ASP A 109 -24.35 -6.10 -2.47
CA ASP A 109 -23.80 -7.44 -2.37
C ASP A 109 -22.58 -7.54 -3.30
N LEU A 110 -21.41 -7.75 -2.73
CA LEU A 110 -20.18 -7.94 -3.48
C LEU A 110 -19.99 -9.39 -3.97
N GLY A 111 -20.88 -10.29 -3.52
CA GLY A 111 -20.80 -11.70 -3.88
C GLY A 111 -19.62 -12.42 -3.24
N THR A 112 -19.21 -13.51 -3.89
CA THR A 112 -18.05 -14.30 -3.46
C THR A 112 -16.79 -13.72 -4.05
N MET A 113 -15.76 -13.58 -3.22
CA MET A 113 -14.40 -13.20 -3.59
C MET A 113 -13.47 -14.36 -3.22
N LEU A 114 -12.45 -14.60 -4.04
CA LEU A 114 -11.50 -15.69 -3.83
C LEU A 114 -10.15 -15.10 -3.42
N SER A 115 -9.60 -15.58 -2.31
CA SER A 115 -8.23 -15.30 -1.90
C SER A 115 -7.30 -16.36 -2.48
N ALA A 116 -6.21 -15.93 -3.10
CA ALA A 116 -5.16 -16.81 -3.60
C ALA A 116 -3.92 -16.70 -2.71
N GLU A 117 -3.07 -17.71 -2.70
CA GLU A 117 -1.78 -17.64 -2.02
C GLU A 117 -0.94 -16.51 -2.61
N ALA A 118 -0.24 -15.78 -1.71
CA ALA A 118 0.72 -14.79 -2.15
C ALA A 118 1.94 -15.52 -2.73
N ASN A 119 2.07 -15.55 -4.05
CA ASN A 119 3.30 -15.96 -4.71
C ASN A 119 4.34 -14.87 -4.47
N ASN A 120 4.99 -14.90 -3.32
CA ASN A 120 6.23 -14.18 -3.10
C ASN A 120 7.33 -14.95 -3.83
N GLU A 121 7.41 -14.82 -5.15
CA GLU A 121 8.67 -15.03 -5.83
C GLU A 121 9.65 -14.00 -5.27
N LEU A 122 10.39 -14.41 -4.26
CA LEU A 122 11.60 -13.72 -3.87
C LEU A 122 12.45 -13.70 -5.14
N LYS A 123 12.58 -12.55 -5.79
CA LYS A 123 13.60 -12.34 -6.80
C LYS A 123 14.90 -12.79 -6.15
N GLY A 124 15.40 -13.96 -6.55
CA GLY A 124 16.64 -14.48 -6.05
C GLY A 124 17.64 -13.35 -6.18
N VAL A 125 18.27 -12.95 -5.09
CA VAL A 125 19.43 -12.08 -5.16
C VAL A 125 20.46 -12.93 -5.88
N GLU A 126 20.69 -12.62 -7.15
CA GLU A 126 21.82 -13.17 -7.88
C GLU A 126 23.06 -12.68 -7.16
N VAL A 127 23.62 -13.51 -6.31
CA VAL A 127 24.92 -13.27 -5.69
C VAL A 127 25.92 -13.44 -6.82
N VAL A 128 26.17 -12.36 -7.54
CA VAL A 128 27.32 -12.28 -8.45
C VAL A 128 28.53 -12.37 -7.54
N ALA A 129 29.10 -13.57 -7.43
CA ALA A 129 30.38 -13.76 -6.76
C ALA A 129 31.39 -12.87 -7.48
N GLN A 130 31.81 -11.77 -6.86
CA GLN A 130 32.90 -10.94 -7.39
C GLN A 130 34.11 -11.86 -7.45
N LYS A 131 34.67 -11.98 -8.63
CA LYS A 131 35.96 -12.70 -8.80
C LYS A 131 36.99 -12.04 -7.92
N PRO A 132 37.79 -12.79 -7.16
CA PRO A 132 38.84 -12.19 -6.34
C PRO A 132 39.79 -11.40 -7.24
N LEU A 133 40.09 -10.15 -6.90
CA LEU A 133 40.98 -9.29 -7.62
C LEU A 133 42.43 -9.83 -7.60
N VAL A 134 42.77 -10.58 -6.57
CA VAL A 134 44.10 -11.22 -6.39
C VAL A 134 43.90 -12.74 -6.37
N LYS A 135 44.59 -13.42 -7.27
CA LYS A 135 44.69 -14.87 -7.29
C LYS A 135 46.12 -15.27 -6.97
N VAL A 136 46.31 -16.05 -5.92
CA VAL A 136 47.63 -16.52 -5.46
C VAL A 136 47.75 -18.00 -5.81
N ASP A 137 48.68 -18.31 -6.66
CA ASP A 137 49.16 -19.67 -6.94
C ASP A 137 50.53 -19.91 -6.26
N VAL A 138 51.01 -21.14 -6.29
CA VAL A 138 52.26 -21.54 -5.61
C VAL A 138 53.49 -20.80 -6.13
N ASP A 139 53.49 -20.42 -7.41
CA ASP A 139 54.60 -19.85 -8.13
C ASP A 139 54.33 -18.43 -8.69
N LYS A 140 53.08 -17.94 -8.60
CA LYS A 140 52.71 -16.63 -9.16
C LYS A 140 51.55 -15.98 -8.41
N ILE A 141 51.49 -14.67 -8.50
CA ILE A 141 50.38 -13.84 -8.04
C ILE A 141 49.83 -13.11 -9.27
N GLU A 142 48.56 -13.33 -9.55
CA GLU A 142 47.84 -12.63 -10.62
C GLU A 142 46.92 -11.57 -10.01
N TYR A 143 47.05 -10.32 -10.49
CA TYR A 143 46.13 -9.23 -10.15
C TYR A 143 45.26 -8.89 -11.35
N ASN A 144 43.96 -9.01 -11.19
CA ASN A 144 43.01 -8.71 -12.26
C ASN A 144 42.62 -7.23 -12.25
N ILE A 145 43.26 -6.49 -13.13
CA ILE A 145 43.08 -5.03 -13.27
C ILE A 145 41.73 -4.72 -13.93
N GLU A 146 41.22 -5.57 -14.80
CA GLU A 146 39.96 -5.33 -15.53
C GLU A 146 38.73 -5.30 -14.62
N ASP A 147 38.77 -6.14 -13.60
CA ASP A 147 37.68 -6.25 -12.62
C ASP A 147 37.84 -5.26 -11.44
N ASP A 148 38.94 -4.49 -11.37
CA ASP A 148 39.13 -3.46 -10.34
C ASP A 148 38.29 -2.19 -10.68
N PRO A 149 37.33 -1.77 -9.82
CA PRO A 149 36.53 -0.57 -10.03
C PRO A 149 37.39 0.71 -10.27
N ASP A 150 38.55 0.77 -9.67
CA ASP A 150 39.44 1.93 -9.73
C ASP A 150 40.31 1.97 -11.00
N SER A 151 40.32 0.89 -11.80
CA SER A 151 41.17 0.79 -13.01
C SER A 151 40.87 1.87 -14.04
N LYS A 152 39.63 2.40 -14.06
CA LYS A 152 39.19 3.44 -15.01
C LYS A 152 39.56 4.86 -14.57
N SER A 153 39.85 5.08 -13.29
CA SER A 153 40.08 6.40 -12.70
C SER A 153 41.52 6.62 -12.29
N ASN A 154 42.28 5.57 -12.01
CA ASN A 154 43.65 5.66 -11.51
C ASN A 154 44.69 5.54 -12.63
N SER A 155 45.85 6.16 -12.40
CA SER A 155 47.03 6.02 -13.27
C SER A 155 47.63 4.61 -13.12
N ILE A 156 48.43 4.18 -14.13
CA ILE A 156 49.11 2.88 -14.11
C ILE A 156 50.02 2.75 -12.86
N LEU A 157 50.64 3.82 -12.45
CA LEU A 157 51.52 3.82 -11.27
C LEU A 157 50.71 3.58 -9.97
N GLU A 158 49.53 4.17 -9.87
CA GLU A 158 48.63 3.97 -8.72
C GLU A 158 48.10 2.54 -8.69
N MET A 159 47.77 1.97 -9.85
CA MET A 159 47.35 0.57 -9.95
C MET A 159 48.44 -0.42 -9.58
N LEU A 160 49.68 -0.15 -9.99
CA LEU A 160 50.86 -0.97 -9.61
C LEU A 160 51.11 -0.98 -8.10
N ARG A 161 50.76 0.08 -7.38
CA ARG A 161 50.89 0.15 -5.91
C ARG A 161 49.87 -0.77 -5.20
N LYS A 162 48.78 -1.10 -5.84
CA LYS A 162 47.78 -2.02 -5.30
C LYS A 162 48.17 -3.49 -5.47
N VAL A 163 49.07 -3.79 -6.41
CA VAL A 163 49.48 -5.16 -6.64
C VAL A 163 50.37 -5.63 -5.48
N PRO A 164 50.02 -6.75 -4.80
CA PRO A 164 50.81 -7.27 -3.70
C PRO A 164 52.24 -7.59 -4.16
N LEU A 165 53.24 -7.31 -3.31
CA LEU A 165 54.68 -7.57 -3.52
C LEU A 165 55.36 -6.74 -4.63
N VAL A 166 54.64 -5.85 -5.30
CA VAL A 166 55.25 -4.88 -6.22
C VAL A 166 55.64 -3.62 -5.43
N LEU A 167 56.88 -3.48 -5.11
CA LEU A 167 57.45 -2.29 -4.47
C LEU A 167 58.00 -1.33 -5.55
N SER A 168 57.54 -0.09 -5.53
CA SER A 168 58.11 0.95 -6.38
C SER A 168 59.45 1.41 -5.81
N LEU A 169 60.54 1.15 -6.55
CA LEU A 169 61.89 1.65 -6.24
C LEU A 169 62.08 3.13 -6.59
N ILE A 170 61.03 3.87 -6.93
CA ILE A 170 61.08 5.28 -7.32
C ILE A 170 60.95 6.22 -6.08
N HIS A 171 61.39 5.78 -4.94
CA HIS A 171 61.52 6.62 -3.76
C HIS A 171 62.96 6.53 -3.21
N ILE A 172 63.89 6.93 -4.05
CA ILE A 172 65.24 7.33 -3.61
C ILE A 172 65.37 8.82 -3.95
#